data_828da52f5ad26c444b8b2193025c6a7e
#
_entry.id   828da52f5ad26c444b8b2193025c6a7e
#
_cell.length_a   1.000
_cell.length_b   1.000
_cell.length_c   1.000
_cell.angle_alpha   90.00
_cell.angle_beta   90.00
_cell.angle_gamma   90.00
#
_symmetry.space_group_name_H-M   'P 1'
#
loop_
_entity.id
_entity.type
_entity.pdbx_description
1 polymer ?
#
loop_
_entity_poly.entity_id
_entity_poly.type
_entity_poly.pdbx_seq_one_letter_code
_entity_poly.pdbx_strand_id
1 'polypeptide(L)'
;MKNSNPNSARVRRAVTRGLVTVTAVASVAAVAAPQAAIAAPPAAPAAAAGIGTTDTQRVDAAAVVRLDPSPDVLLLSDHDFIHALWQKARDGGETFDAVRQAAEAAMSSESADDHVQFIVTGIHEAYAVDKQREKDEADAARAARLAKSQALIAVGIPNSPDLLDLSDDNFIRAVMRHEAAGPEVRAAAATALAGEPAAWQEFITNGAREAHQRDVANELKELEEKDRAEAERRREIAARTNAAALFRITPSEAMLALSDDNFIRELLRVAPADAKSSELYAAAQRAVLSPGPAVWKQFIHTGAEEAYKKDDEARRKQIAEANRRLALQIQAAAEKTGVQPNLVAAAKKALAGTDEDVARFLMEGQHRAKRQSFQPASGKPPGFYVRQSAPDAGEAFIAPLSAASKQTDREDGTWIVVPALNGQPGCWSFESARKLGHYLTHKDLRVRMAASDNSTQFRKDATWCAKKGLSGSGTSFESAGQPGRFLREYYGDLYVANKSAKNRFDVEKDFAQDASWKIVTPLAR
;
A
#
# COMPACT_ATOMS: atom_id res chain seq x y z
N MET A 1 16.96 27.24 -31.05
CA MET A 1 17.65 26.14 -30.34
C MET A 1 16.74 25.70 -29.21
N LYS A 2 16.12 24.54 -29.35
CA LYS A 2 15.13 23.97 -28.42
C LYS A 2 15.90 23.22 -27.32
N ASN A 3 15.74 23.62 -26.07
CA ASN A 3 16.08 22.77 -24.91
C ASN A 3 14.78 22.31 -24.27
N SER A 4 14.41 21.09 -24.57
CA SER A 4 13.35 20.36 -23.89
C SER A 4 13.95 19.67 -22.64
N ASN A 5 13.46 20.04 -21.48
CA ASN A 5 13.84 19.50 -20.18
C ASN A 5 13.00 18.24 -19.88
N PRO A 6 13.59 17.05 -19.70
CA PRO A 6 12.85 15.79 -19.51
C PRO A 6 12.36 15.53 -18.08
N ASN A 7 12.40 16.50 -17.17
CA ASN A 7 12.11 16.28 -15.75
C ASN A 7 10.64 16.45 -15.31
N SER A 8 9.71 16.76 -16.23
CA SER A 8 8.31 17.00 -15.85
C SER A 8 7.43 15.72 -15.74
N ALA A 9 7.92 14.59 -16.20
CA ALA A 9 7.13 13.35 -16.22
C ALA A 9 7.18 12.53 -14.90
N ARG A 10 8.16 12.78 -14.02
CA ARG A 10 8.32 12.00 -12.77
C ARG A 10 7.56 12.55 -11.56
N VAL A 11 7.13 13.79 -11.59
CA VAL A 11 6.43 14.42 -10.46
C VAL A 11 4.92 14.09 -10.43
N ARG A 12 4.33 13.72 -11.57
CA ARG A 12 2.88 13.49 -11.68
C ARG A 12 2.37 12.17 -11.08
N ARG A 13 3.24 11.23 -10.72
CA ARG A 13 2.83 9.92 -10.17
C ARG A 13 2.76 9.83 -8.64
N ALA A 14 3.21 10.82 -7.92
CA ALA A 14 3.34 10.75 -6.46
C ALA A 14 2.11 11.22 -5.68
N VAL A 15 1.17 11.92 -6.29
CA VAL A 15 0.10 12.64 -5.56
C VAL A 15 -1.22 11.88 -5.52
N THR A 16 -1.45 10.91 -6.41
CA THR A 16 -2.69 10.10 -6.43
C THR A 16 -2.69 8.92 -5.47
N ARG A 17 -1.67 8.73 -4.65
CA ARG A 17 -1.53 7.58 -3.73
C ARG A 17 -2.09 7.79 -2.32
N GLY A 18 -2.87 8.80 -2.09
CA GLY A 18 -3.33 9.20 -0.76
C GLY A 18 -4.53 8.45 -0.19
N LEU A 19 -5.18 7.56 -0.93
CA LEU A 19 -6.30 6.77 -0.41
C LEU A 19 -5.96 5.28 -0.50
N VAL A 20 -5.52 4.74 0.62
CA VAL A 20 -5.35 3.31 0.81
C VAL A 20 -6.71 2.67 0.99
N THR A 21 -7.01 1.79 0.12
CA THR A 21 -8.25 1.09 0.00
C THR A 21 -8.34 -0.13 0.88
N VAL A 22 -9.53 -0.29 1.32
CA VAL A 22 -9.97 -1.30 2.25
C VAL A 22 -10.36 -2.55 1.51
N THR A 23 -9.71 -3.64 1.79
CA THR A 23 -10.27 -4.96 1.51
C THR A 23 -11.11 -5.40 2.70
N ALA A 24 -12.42 -5.40 2.52
CA ALA A 24 -13.30 -6.14 3.41
C ALA A 24 -13.04 -7.64 3.19
N VAL A 25 -12.27 -8.25 4.09
CA VAL A 25 -12.29 -9.71 4.22
C VAL A 25 -13.64 -10.05 4.84
N ALA A 26 -14.57 -10.49 4.01
CA ALA A 26 -15.79 -11.09 4.49
C ALA A 26 -15.39 -12.37 5.26
N SER A 27 -15.51 -12.33 6.59
CA SER A 27 -15.48 -13.52 7.41
C SER A 27 -16.69 -14.38 7.04
N VAL A 28 -16.46 -15.40 6.24
CA VAL A 28 -17.44 -16.48 6.01
C VAL A 28 -17.55 -17.23 7.32
N ALA A 29 -18.65 -17.01 8.04
CA ALA A 29 -19.04 -17.86 9.13
C ALA A 29 -19.33 -19.24 8.53
N ALA A 30 -18.52 -20.23 8.87
CA ALA A 30 -18.73 -21.61 8.50
C ALA A 30 -20.00 -22.12 9.17
N VAL A 31 -21.07 -22.24 8.40
CA VAL A 31 -22.25 -23.04 8.78
C VAL A 31 -21.86 -24.50 8.56
N ALA A 32 -21.69 -25.23 9.64
CA ALA A 32 -21.48 -26.65 9.61
C ALA A 32 -22.75 -27.34 9.10
N ALA A 33 -22.70 -27.91 7.89
CA ALA A 33 -23.70 -28.87 7.39
C ALA A 33 -23.18 -30.30 7.64
N PRO A 34 -24.07 -31.27 7.93
CA PRO A 34 -23.64 -32.62 8.28
C PRO A 34 -23.06 -33.34 7.07
N GLN A 35 -21.89 -33.96 7.27
CA GLN A 35 -21.19 -34.75 6.28
C GLN A 35 -21.94 -36.04 5.99
N ALA A 36 -22.39 -36.21 4.76
CA ALA A 36 -22.70 -37.52 4.22
C ALA A 36 -21.39 -38.19 3.78
N ALA A 37 -21.13 -39.37 4.32
CA ALA A 37 -19.97 -40.18 3.96
C ALA A 37 -20.04 -40.59 2.49
N ILE A 38 -19.18 -40.04 1.64
CA ILE A 38 -18.96 -40.48 0.26
C ILE A 38 -17.68 -41.33 0.26
N ALA A 39 -17.79 -42.54 -0.28
CA ALA A 39 -16.72 -43.52 -0.40
C ALA A 39 -15.51 -42.93 -1.14
N ALA A 40 -14.30 -43.18 -0.64
CA ALA A 40 -13.04 -42.73 -1.22
C ALA A 40 -12.88 -43.27 -2.67
N PRO A 41 -12.47 -42.43 -3.61
CA PRO A 41 -12.05 -42.88 -4.94
C PRO A 41 -10.69 -43.62 -4.85
N PRO A 42 -10.40 -44.52 -5.82
CA PRO A 42 -9.18 -45.33 -5.81
C PRO A 42 -7.93 -44.43 -5.88
N ALA A 43 -6.90 -44.87 -5.17
CA ALA A 43 -5.62 -44.17 -5.08
C ALA A 43 -5.04 -43.84 -6.48
N ALA A 44 -4.78 -42.57 -6.72
CA ALA A 44 -4.05 -42.11 -7.89
C ALA A 44 -2.58 -42.61 -7.85
N PRO A 45 -1.95 -42.83 -9.02
CA PRO A 45 -0.52 -43.25 -9.06
C PRO A 45 0.36 -42.24 -8.35
N ALA A 46 1.40 -42.74 -7.69
CA ALA A 46 2.34 -41.96 -6.91
C ALA A 46 2.83 -40.76 -7.74
N ALA A 47 2.52 -39.55 -7.29
CA ALA A 47 2.98 -38.31 -7.90
C ALA A 47 4.50 -38.26 -7.86
N ALA A 48 5.12 -37.75 -8.93
CA ALA A 48 6.54 -37.42 -8.93
C ALA A 48 6.85 -36.51 -7.74
N ALA A 49 7.93 -36.78 -7.01
CA ALA A 49 8.28 -36.07 -5.79
C ALA A 49 8.27 -34.54 -6.02
N GLY A 50 7.37 -33.82 -5.34
CA GLY A 50 7.25 -32.37 -5.42
C GLY A 50 6.11 -31.83 -6.27
N ILE A 51 5.27 -32.68 -6.90
CA ILE A 51 4.05 -32.27 -7.61
C ILE A 51 2.84 -32.87 -6.89
N GLY A 52 2.10 -32.03 -6.18
CA GLY A 52 0.84 -32.38 -5.49
C GLY A 52 -0.40 -31.80 -6.16
N THR A 53 -0.22 -30.99 -7.23
CA THR A 53 -1.29 -30.33 -7.99
C THR A 53 -1.46 -30.90 -9.38
N THR A 54 -2.69 -30.82 -9.92
CA THR A 54 -3.01 -31.26 -11.29
C THR A 54 -2.70 -30.17 -12.31
N ASP A 55 -2.52 -30.55 -13.58
CA ASP A 55 -2.32 -29.60 -14.68
C ASP A 55 -3.45 -28.58 -14.79
N THR A 56 -4.70 -29.00 -14.58
CA THR A 56 -5.85 -28.08 -14.58
C THR A 56 -5.73 -27.02 -13.49
N GLN A 57 -5.40 -27.42 -12.25
CA GLN A 57 -5.20 -26.49 -11.15
C GLN A 57 -4.05 -25.51 -11.42
N ARG A 58 -2.98 -25.98 -12.06
CA ARG A 58 -1.85 -25.14 -12.47
C ARG A 58 -2.21 -24.16 -13.56
N VAL A 59 -2.96 -24.61 -14.58
CA VAL A 59 -3.44 -23.72 -15.66
C VAL A 59 -4.38 -22.65 -15.07
N ASP A 60 -5.28 -23.01 -14.17
CA ASP A 60 -6.17 -22.06 -13.50
C ASP A 60 -5.39 -21.05 -12.66
N ALA A 61 -4.40 -21.51 -11.90
CA ALA A 61 -3.52 -20.62 -11.13
C ALA A 61 -2.68 -19.70 -12.04
N ALA A 62 -2.14 -20.22 -13.15
CA ALA A 62 -1.38 -19.45 -14.13
C ALA A 62 -2.22 -18.36 -14.79
N ALA A 63 -3.49 -18.64 -15.06
CA ALA A 63 -4.43 -17.69 -15.65
C ALA A 63 -4.63 -16.45 -14.76
N VAL A 64 -4.56 -16.59 -13.44
CA VAL A 64 -4.67 -15.48 -12.48
C VAL A 64 -3.64 -14.39 -12.76
N VAL A 65 -2.40 -14.76 -13.00
CA VAL A 65 -1.28 -13.83 -13.29
C VAL A 65 -1.04 -13.64 -14.78
N ARG A 66 -1.94 -14.13 -15.63
CA ARG A 66 -1.82 -14.08 -17.11
C ARG A 66 -0.53 -14.73 -17.60
N LEU A 67 -0.13 -15.81 -16.96
CA LEU A 67 0.95 -16.68 -17.42
C LEU A 67 0.34 -17.73 -18.36
N ASP A 68 0.89 -17.84 -19.58
CA ASP A 68 0.60 -18.97 -20.48
C ASP A 68 1.65 -20.06 -20.18
N PRO A 69 1.28 -21.12 -19.43
CA PRO A 69 2.27 -22.08 -18.96
C PRO A 69 2.63 -23.05 -20.09
N SER A 70 3.92 -23.05 -20.49
CA SER A 70 4.45 -24.09 -21.37
C SER A 70 4.41 -25.47 -20.67
N PRO A 71 4.46 -26.59 -21.43
CA PRO A 71 4.54 -27.92 -20.84
C PRO A 71 5.66 -28.06 -19.79
N ASP A 72 6.81 -27.42 -20.02
CA ASP A 72 7.94 -27.44 -19.09
C ASP A 72 7.62 -26.74 -17.78
N VAL A 73 6.82 -25.66 -17.81
CA VAL A 73 6.36 -24.96 -16.60
C VAL A 73 5.35 -25.81 -15.84
N LEU A 74 4.48 -26.54 -16.53
CA LEU A 74 3.52 -27.45 -15.90
C LEU A 74 4.18 -28.68 -15.24
N LEU A 75 5.42 -29.01 -15.61
CA LEU A 75 6.19 -30.14 -15.05
C LEU A 75 7.11 -29.72 -13.88
N LEU A 76 7.14 -28.45 -13.50
CA LEU A 76 7.91 -27.96 -12.36
C LEU A 76 7.38 -28.57 -11.03
N SER A 77 8.20 -28.61 -9.99
CA SER A 77 7.69 -28.85 -8.64
C SER A 77 6.64 -27.79 -8.27
N ASP A 78 5.72 -28.09 -7.33
CA ASP A 78 4.74 -27.09 -6.88
C ASP A 78 5.42 -25.81 -6.40
N HIS A 79 6.52 -25.94 -5.69
CA HIS A 79 7.34 -24.82 -5.24
C HIS A 79 7.91 -23.99 -6.41
N ASP A 80 8.52 -24.63 -7.41
CA ASP A 80 9.10 -23.93 -8.56
C ASP A 80 8.01 -23.34 -9.46
N PHE A 81 6.85 -23.96 -9.50
CA PHE A 81 5.68 -23.43 -10.19
C PHE A 81 5.17 -22.15 -9.49
N ILE A 82 5.09 -22.13 -8.16
CA ILE A 82 4.77 -20.91 -7.40
C ILE A 82 5.78 -19.80 -7.69
N HIS A 83 7.07 -20.15 -7.80
CA HIS A 83 8.09 -19.18 -8.16
C HIS A 83 7.88 -18.60 -9.57
N ALA A 84 7.48 -19.41 -10.54
CA ALA A 84 7.13 -18.93 -11.88
C ALA A 84 5.91 -17.98 -11.85
N LEU A 85 4.89 -18.32 -11.07
CA LEU A 85 3.72 -17.45 -10.83
C LEU A 85 4.13 -16.12 -10.17
N TRP A 86 5.00 -16.18 -9.16
CA TRP A 86 5.51 -14.99 -8.48
C TRP A 86 6.31 -14.08 -9.42
N GLN A 87 7.18 -14.65 -10.27
CA GLN A 87 7.92 -13.86 -11.26
C GLN A 87 6.97 -13.13 -12.21
N LYS A 88 5.95 -13.82 -12.70
CA LYS A 88 4.95 -13.22 -13.59
C LYS A 88 4.13 -12.15 -12.89
N ALA A 89 3.73 -12.38 -11.65
CA ALA A 89 3.03 -11.39 -10.82
C ALA A 89 3.90 -10.16 -10.56
N ARG A 90 5.21 -10.34 -10.35
CA ARG A 90 6.17 -9.23 -10.19
C ARG A 90 6.24 -8.36 -11.44
N ASP A 91 6.27 -8.98 -12.62
CA ASP A 91 6.32 -8.26 -13.90
C ASP A 91 5.02 -7.45 -14.15
N GLY A 92 3.90 -7.89 -13.57
CA GLY A 92 2.62 -7.19 -13.58
C GLY A 92 2.52 -6.01 -12.61
N GLY A 93 3.55 -5.77 -11.79
CA GLY A 93 3.64 -4.63 -10.89
C GLY A 93 2.65 -4.65 -9.73
N GLU A 94 2.09 -3.51 -9.39
CA GLU A 94 1.21 -3.32 -8.22
C GLU A 94 -0.12 -4.09 -8.33
N THR A 95 -0.53 -4.47 -9.55
CA THR A 95 -1.78 -5.22 -9.81
C THR A 95 -1.82 -6.57 -9.09
N PHE A 96 -0.68 -7.16 -8.76
CA PHE A 96 -0.55 -8.48 -8.15
C PHE A 96 0.22 -8.46 -6.82
N ASP A 97 0.08 -7.42 -6.02
CA ASP A 97 0.80 -7.28 -4.75
C ASP A 97 0.42 -8.35 -3.74
N ALA A 98 -0.88 -8.64 -3.57
CA ALA A 98 -1.36 -9.67 -2.65
C ALA A 98 -0.99 -11.07 -3.16
N VAL A 99 -1.08 -11.30 -4.47
CA VAL A 99 -0.62 -12.56 -5.09
C VAL A 99 0.87 -12.77 -4.84
N ARG A 100 1.70 -11.73 -4.99
CA ARG A 100 3.14 -11.82 -4.69
C ARG A 100 3.40 -12.16 -3.23
N GLN A 101 2.72 -11.47 -2.30
CA GLN A 101 2.87 -11.71 -0.87
C GLN A 101 2.43 -13.12 -0.47
N ALA A 102 1.31 -13.59 -1.02
CA ALA A 102 0.83 -14.95 -0.78
C ALA A 102 1.77 -16.01 -1.36
N ALA A 103 2.29 -15.78 -2.57
CA ALA A 103 3.31 -16.65 -3.17
C ALA A 103 4.61 -16.68 -2.34
N GLU A 104 5.06 -15.52 -1.85
CA GLU A 104 6.21 -15.40 -0.95
C GLU A 104 5.99 -16.20 0.36
N ALA A 105 4.80 -16.10 0.93
CA ALA A 105 4.44 -16.85 2.13
C ALA A 105 4.42 -18.37 1.88
N ALA A 106 3.84 -18.80 0.76
CA ALA A 106 3.84 -20.21 0.36
C ALA A 106 5.27 -20.73 0.13
N MET A 107 6.09 -20.02 -0.65
CA MET A 107 7.49 -20.40 -0.89
C MET A 107 8.37 -20.37 0.37
N SER A 108 8.00 -19.62 1.40
CA SER A 108 8.70 -19.61 2.68
C SER A 108 8.35 -20.81 3.58
N SER A 109 7.33 -21.57 3.22
CA SER A 109 6.94 -22.80 3.92
C SER A 109 7.73 -24.00 3.39
N GLU A 110 8.11 -24.91 4.28
CA GLU A 110 8.69 -26.22 3.92
C GLU A 110 7.61 -27.28 3.68
N SER A 111 6.33 -26.94 3.89
CA SER A 111 5.18 -27.85 3.75
C SER A 111 4.73 -27.94 2.30
N ALA A 112 4.71 -29.16 1.76
CA ALA A 112 4.13 -29.43 0.45
C ALA A 112 2.62 -29.09 0.40
N ASP A 113 1.90 -29.27 1.52
CA ASP A 113 0.49 -28.94 1.62
C ASP A 113 0.24 -27.43 1.49
N ASP A 114 1.13 -26.57 2.05
CA ASP A 114 1.03 -25.12 1.89
C ASP A 114 1.24 -24.71 0.43
N HIS A 115 2.12 -25.40 -0.31
CA HIS A 115 2.32 -25.16 -1.74
C HIS A 115 1.07 -25.52 -2.55
N VAL A 116 0.52 -26.73 -2.29
CA VAL A 116 -0.73 -27.17 -2.92
C VAL A 116 -1.87 -26.22 -2.60
N GLN A 117 -2.02 -25.84 -1.34
CA GLN A 117 -3.06 -24.90 -0.91
C GLN A 117 -2.95 -23.56 -1.62
N PHE A 118 -1.74 -23.02 -1.77
CA PHE A 118 -1.55 -21.77 -2.50
C PHE A 118 -1.98 -21.90 -3.97
N ILE A 119 -1.55 -22.96 -4.67
CA ILE A 119 -1.88 -23.15 -6.09
C ILE A 119 -3.37 -23.34 -6.30
N VAL A 120 -4.04 -24.10 -5.41
CA VAL A 120 -5.45 -24.47 -5.59
C VAL A 120 -6.40 -23.36 -5.15
N THR A 121 -6.10 -22.67 -4.06
CA THR A 121 -7.01 -21.68 -3.45
C THR A 121 -6.33 -20.35 -3.15
N GLY A 122 -5.13 -20.36 -2.58
CA GLY A 122 -4.48 -19.19 -2.05
C GLY A 122 -4.18 -18.11 -3.10
N ILE A 123 -3.83 -18.48 -4.33
CA ILE A 123 -3.60 -17.53 -5.42
C ILE A 123 -4.90 -16.82 -5.83
N HIS A 124 -6.02 -17.52 -5.85
CA HIS A 124 -7.33 -16.95 -6.20
C HIS A 124 -7.83 -16.01 -5.11
N GLU A 125 -7.65 -16.40 -3.83
CA GLU A 125 -7.97 -15.55 -2.69
C GLU A 125 -7.11 -14.28 -2.69
N ALA A 126 -5.81 -14.41 -2.93
CA ALA A 126 -4.90 -13.28 -3.03
C ALA A 126 -5.25 -12.36 -4.21
N TYR A 127 -5.61 -12.93 -5.35
CA TYR A 127 -6.06 -12.15 -6.50
C TYR A 127 -7.38 -11.44 -6.25
N ALA A 128 -8.30 -12.04 -5.51
CA ALA A 128 -9.53 -11.36 -5.09
C ALA A 128 -9.21 -10.15 -4.19
N VAL A 129 -8.17 -10.24 -3.35
CA VAL A 129 -7.65 -9.11 -2.56
C VAL A 129 -7.10 -8.02 -3.47
N ASP A 130 -6.28 -8.37 -4.47
CA ASP A 130 -5.75 -7.41 -5.43
C ASP A 130 -6.86 -6.73 -6.24
N LYS A 131 -7.86 -7.50 -6.69
CA LYS A 131 -9.05 -6.97 -7.38
C LYS A 131 -9.91 -6.07 -6.51
N GLN A 132 -10.06 -6.41 -5.24
CA GLN A 132 -10.77 -5.54 -4.30
C GLN A 132 -9.98 -4.24 -4.09
N ARG A 133 -8.66 -4.32 -3.96
CA ARG A 133 -7.80 -3.12 -3.86
C ARG A 133 -7.93 -2.23 -5.09
N GLU A 134 -7.83 -2.79 -6.30
CA GLU A 134 -8.01 -2.04 -7.55
C GLU A 134 -9.38 -1.33 -7.59
N LYS A 135 -10.43 -2.03 -7.18
CA LYS A 135 -11.77 -1.46 -7.08
C LYS A 135 -11.81 -0.33 -6.05
N ASP A 136 -11.25 -0.58 -4.89
CA ASP A 136 -11.24 0.38 -3.80
C ASP A 136 -10.42 1.63 -4.19
N GLU A 137 -9.27 1.49 -4.86
CA GLU A 137 -8.49 2.61 -5.41
C GLU A 137 -9.32 3.41 -6.44
N ALA A 138 -10.04 2.71 -7.31
CA ALA A 138 -10.93 3.37 -8.27
C ALA A 138 -12.10 4.09 -7.56
N ASP A 139 -12.66 3.48 -6.52
CA ASP A 139 -13.72 4.08 -5.71
C ASP A 139 -13.21 5.28 -4.91
N ALA A 140 -11.99 5.19 -4.38
CA ALA A 140 -11.32 6.29 -3.71
C ALA A 140 -11.03 7.47 -4.65
N ALA A 141 -10.49 7.18 -5.84
CA ALA A 141 -10.25 8.21 -6.86
C ALA A 141 -11.56 8.89 -7.29
N ARG A 142 -12.64 8.09 -7.42
CA ARG A 142 -13.98 8.60 -7.70
C ARG A 142 -14.49 9.47 -6.56
N ALA A 143 -14.34 9.03 -5.31
CA ALA A 143 -14.75 9.80 -4.14
C ALA A 143 -13.98 11.13 -4.03
N ALA A 144 -12.67 11.13 -4.27
CA ALA A 144 -11.86 12.35 -4.29
C ALA A 144 -12.34 13.32 -5.37
N ARG A 145 -12.62 12.82 -6.58
CA ARG A 145 -13.17 13.63 -7.67
C ARG A 145 -14.56 14.21 -7.33
N LEU A 146 -15.39 13.43 -6.64
CA LEU A 146 -16.69 13.86 -6.17
C LEU A 146 -16.59 14.93 -5.08
N ALA A 147 -15.66 14.79 -4.14
CA ALA A 147 -15.40 15.81 -3.12
C ALA A 147 -14.98 17.15 -3.75
N LYS A 148 -14.10 17.11 -4.76
CA LYS A 148 -13.72 18.30 -5.54
C LYS A 148 -14.93 18.93 -6.23
N SER A 149 -15.78 18.11 -6.84
CA SER A 149 -17.01 18.58 -7.46
C SER A 149 -17.94 19.27 -6.45
N GLN A 150 -18.12 18.70 -5.27
CA GLN A 150 -18.91 19.30 -4.19
C GLN A 150 -18.33 20.65 -3.73
N ALA A 151 -17.01 20.72 -3.57
CA ALA A 151 -16.34 21.96 -3.21
C ALA A 151 -16.56 23.06 -4.26
N LEU A 152 -16.41 22.74 -5.56
CA LEU A 152 -16.65 23.68 -6.64
C LEU A 152 -18.10 24.17 -6.64
N ILE A 153 -19.08 23.25 -6.55
CA ILE A 153 -20.51 23.60 -6.50
C ILE A 153 -20.80 24.51 -5.31
N ALA A 154 -20.27 24.17 -4.13
CA ALA A 154 -20.51 24.93 -2.91
C ALA A 154 -19.97 26.36 -3.01
N VAL A 155 -18.83 26.58 -3.66
CA VAL A 155 -18.22 27.90 -3.86
C VAL A 155 -18.80 28.64 -5.07
N GLY A 156 -19.62 27.97 -5.90
CA GLY A 156 -20.18 28.55 -7.13
C GLY A 156 -19.21 28.55 -8.31
N ILE A 157 -18.23 27.66 -8.30
CA ILE A 157 -17.27 27.48 -9.40
C ILE A 157 -17.80 26.41 -10.35
N PRO A 158 -17.87 26.67 -11.68
CA PRO A 158 -18.31 25.67 -12.64
C PRO A 158 -17.44 24.41 -12.61
N ASN A 159 -18.08 23.24 -12.58
CA ASN A 159 -17.40 21.96 -12.69
C ASN A 159 -16.76 21.82 -14.08
N SER A 160 -15.45 21.61 -14.12
CA SER A 160 -14.74 21.24 -15.35
C SER A 160 -13.88 20.02 -15.11
N PRO A 161 -13.73 19.12 -16.09
CA PRO A 161 -12.84 17.98 -15.98
C PRO A 161 -11.41 18.39 -15.61
N ASP A 162 -10.91 19.49 -16.17
CA ASP A 162 -9.56 19.99 -15.94
C ASP A 162 -9.32 20.34 -14.46
N LEU A 163 -10.33 20.90 -13.77
CA LEU A 163 -10.24 21.20 -12.35
C LEU A 163 -10.33 19.92 -11.49
N LEU A 164 -11.22 19.00 -11.87
CA LEU A 164 -11.44 17.77 -11.10
C LEU A 164 -10.24 16.81 -11.17
N ASP A 165 -9.44 16.87 -12.23
CA ASP A 165 -8.28 16.00 -12.45
C ASP A 165 -6.97 16.57 -11.87
N LEU A 166 -6.99 17.80 -11.34
CA LEU A 166 -5.83 18.38 -10.67
C LEU A 166 -5.45 17.60 -9.40
N SER A 167 -4.17 17.65 -9.04
CA SER A 167 -3.73 17.26 -7.68
C SER A 167 -4.41 18.15 -6.63
N ASP A 168 -4.49 17.66 -5.40
CA ASP A 168 -5.22 18.36 -4.34
C ASP A 168 -4.68 19.77 -4.07
N ASP A 169 -3.35 19.92 -4.05
CA ASP A 169 -2.70 21.23 -3.89
C ASP A 169 -2.99 22.18 -5.07
N ASN A 170 -2.95 21.66 -6.31
CA ASN A 170 -3.25 22.47 -7.49
C ASN A 170 -4.73 22.79 -7.61
N PHE A 171 -5.61 21.88 -7.19
CA PHE A 171 -7.04 22.13 -7.08
C PHE A 171 -7.32 23.29 -6.09
N ILE A 172 -6.74 23.23 -4.89
CA ILE A 172 -6.88 24.29 -3.88
C ILE A 172 -6.37 25.65 -4.41
N ARG A 173 -5.24 25.64 -5.12
CA ARG A 173 -4.70 26.86 -5.77
C ARG A 173 -5.67 27.40 -6.84
N ALA A 174 -6.29 26.53 -7.61
CA ALA A 174 -7.27 26.91 -8.62
C ALA A 174 -8.52 27.52 -7.97
N VAL A 175 -9.05 26.89 -6.93
CA VAL A 175 -10.17 27.44 -6.15
C VAL A 175 -9.82 28.79 -5.57
N MET A 176 -8.66 28.93 -4.92
CA MET A 176 -8.20 30.18 -4.29
C MET A 176 -8.10 31.35 -5.28
N ARG A 177 -7.73 31.08 -6.54
CA ARG A 177 -7.57 32.09 -7.59
C ARG A 177 -8.85 32.43 -8.33
N HIS A 178 -9.88 31.61 -8.19
CA HIS A 178 -11.13 31.79 -8.90
C HIS A 178 -11.88 33.04 -8.39
N GLU A 179 -12.54 33.74 -9.28
CA GLU A 179 -13.28 34.97 -8.93
C GLU A 179 -14.41 34.72 -7.93
N ALA A 180 -15.09 33.56 -8.01
CA ALA A 180 -16.13 33.17 -7.07
C ALA A 180 -15.64 32.89 -5.64
N ALA A 181 -14.33 32.74 -5.42
CA ALA A 181 -13.80 32.53 -4.09
C ALA A 181 -13.80 33.83 -3.29
N GLY A 182 -14.56 33.87 -2.22
CA GLY A 182 -14.58 35.00 -1.29
C GLY A 182 -13.34 35.09 -0.39
N PRO A 183 -13.23 36.12 0.46
CA PRO A 183 -12.09 36.29 1.37
C PRO A 183 -11.86 35.09 2.30
N GLU A 184 -12.92 34.51 2.86
CA GLU A 184 -12.85 33.37 3.77
C GLU A 184 -12.38 32.09 3.04
N VAL A 185 -12.90 31.84 1.82
CA VAL A 185 -12.45 30.73 0.99
C VAL A 185 -10.97 30.86 0.65
N ARG A 186 -10.51 32.05 0.29
CA ARG A 186 -9.08 32.30 0.01
C ARG A 186 -8.20 32.10 1.21
N ALA A 187 -8.63 32.56 2.39
CA ALA A 187 -7.90 32.40 3.64
C ALA A 187 -7.83 30.93 4.06
N ALA A 188 -8.94 30.20 3.98
CA ALA A 188 -8.98 28.77 4.28
C ALA A 188 -8.12 27.96 3.30
N ALA A 189 -8.15 28.28 2.00
CA ALA A 189 -7.29 27.67 1.00
C ALA A 189 -5.80 27.90 1.27
N ALA A 190 -5.43 29.13 1.63
CA ALA A 190 -4.04 29.46 1.99
C ALA A 190 -3.57 28.69 3.25
N THR A 191 -4.44 28.58 4.25
CA THR A 191 -4.16 27.79 5.47
C THR A 191 -3.98 26.33 5.15
N ALA A 192 -4.85 25.74 4.32
CA ALA A 192 -4.73 24.35 3.89
C ALA A 192 -3.42 24.09 3.14
N LEU A 193 -3.04 24.99 2.21
CA LEU A 193 -1.79 24.88 1.43
C LEU A 193 -0.53 24.99 2.28
N ALA A 194 -0.59 25.64 3.43
CA ALA A 194 0.51 25.72 4.39
C ALA A 194 0.64 24.45 5.25
N GLY A 195 -0.38 23.57 5.24
CA GLY A 195 -0.44 22.35 6.01
C GLY A 195 -0.02 21.11 5.21
N GLU A 196 -0.17 19.96 5.85
CA GLU A 196 0.10 18.63 5.30
C GLU A 196 -1.06 18.15 4.39
N PRO A 197 -0.90 17.08 3.59
CA PRO A 197 -1.94 16.55 2.70
C PRO A 197 -3.31 16.29 3.35
N ALA A 198 -3.34 15.96 4.65
CA ALA A 198 -4.59 15.82 5.40
C ALA A 198 -5.39 17.13 5.47
N ALA A 199 -4.69 18.27 5.60
CA ALA A 199 -5.34 19.58 5.58
C ALA A 199 -5.90 19.94 4.20
N TRP A 200 -5.26 19.47 3.13
CA TRP A 200 -5.77 19.65 1.76
C TRP A 200 -7.08 18.88 1.55
N GLN A 201 -7.10 17.61 1.98
CA GLN A 201 -8.30 16.79 1.89
C GLN A 201 -9.44 17.36 2.74
N GLU A 202 -9.15 17.84 3.95
CA GLU A 202 -10.15 18.49 4.80
C GLU A 202 -10.71 19.76 4.15
N PHE A 203 -9.85 20.59 3.54
CA PHE A 203 -10.32 21.76 2.80
C PHE A 203 -11.23 21.36 1.64
N ILE A 204 -10.85 20.33 0.85
CA ILE A 204 -11.63 19.87 -0.29
C ILE A 204 -12.98 19.28 0.16
N THR A 205 -12.99 18.52 1.25
CA THR A 205 -14.18 17.80 1.70
C THR A 205 -15.17 18.73 2.42
N ASN A 206 -14.69 19.61 3.27
CA ASN A 206 -15.49 20.45 4.15
C ASN A 206 -15.11 21.93 4.10
N GLY A 207 -13.82 22.23 4.16
CA GLY A 207 -13.30 23.56 4.42
C GLY A 207 -13.69 24.60 3.38
N ALA A 208 -13.71 24.26 2.09
CA ALA A 208 -14.13 25.17 1.03
C ALA A 208 -15.61 25.58 1.20
N ARG A 209 -16.47 24.62 1.49
CA ARG A 209 -17.90 24.82 1.73
C ARG A 209 -18.13 25.64 2.99
N GLU A 210 -17.47 25.30 4.10
CA GLU A 210 -17.60 26.02 5.36
C GLU A 210 -17.07 27.47 5.25
N ALA A 211 -15.98 27.65 4.53
CA ALA A 211 -15.43 28.99 4.29
C ALA A 211 -16.39 29.82 3.42
N HIS A 212 -16.97 29.23 2.36
CA HIS A 212 -17.96 29.92 1.55
C HIS A 212 -19.22 30.27 2.35
N GLN A 213 -19.67 29.42 3.26
CA GLN A 213 -20.76 29.75 4.19
C GLN A 213 -20.43 30.99 5.04
N ARG A 214 -19.17 31.12 5.50
CA ARG A 214 -18.74 32.33 6.21
C ARG A 214 -18.73 33.57 5.32
N ASP A 215 -18.26 33.45 4.07
CA ASP A 215 -18.34 34.55 3.09
C ASP A 215 -19.80 35.01 2.90
N VAL A 216 -20.71 34.07 2.67
CA VAL A 216 -22.16 34.34 2.53
C VAL A 216 -22.72 34.96 3.82
N ALA A 217 -22.32 34.47 5.00
CA ALA A 217 -22.81 35.03 6.27
C ALA A 217 -22.34 36.46 6.47
N ASN A 218 -21.09 36.79 6.09
CA ASN A 218 -20.56 38.15 6.16
C ASN A 218 -21.28 39.07 5.18
N GLU A 219 -21.50 38.63 3.93
CA GLU A 219 -22.24 39.37 2.93
C GLU A 219 -23.69 39.62 3.36
N LEU A 220 -24.36 38.61 3.95
CA LEU A 220 -25.72 38.73 4.47
C LEU A 220 -25.83 39.71 5.63
N LYS A 221 -24.82 39.74 6.51
CA LYS A 221 -24.77 40.70 7.63
C LYS A 221 -24.72 42.13 7.13
N GLU A 222 -23.92 42.42 6.10
CA GLU A 222 -23.85 43.73 5.47
C GLU A 222 -25.17 44.09 4.77
N LEU A 223 -25.87 43.10 4.19
CA LEU A 223 -27.13 43.28 3.49
C LEU A 223 -28.31 43.50 4.47
N GLU A 224 -28.32 42.83 5.64
CA GLU A 224 -29.37 42.99 6.67
C GLU A 224 -29.47 44.44 7.18
N GLU A 225 -28.37 45.17 7.15
CA GLU A 225 -28.36 46.59 7.50
C GLU A 225 -29.08 47.45 6.42
N LYS A 226 -29.26 46.92 5.21
CA LYS A 226 -29.81 47.63 4.06
C LYS A 226 -31.22 47.14 3.68
N ASP A 227 -31.42 45.83 3.60
CA ASP A 227 -32.68 45.20 3.23
C ASP A 227 -32.84 43.78 3.85
N ARG A 228 -33.65 43.69 4.90
CA ARG A 228 -33.88 42.47 5.67
C ARG A 228 -34.57 41.36 4.86
N ALA A 229 -35.50 41.71 3.96
CA ALA A 229 -36.23 40.72 3.17
C ALA A 229 -35.33 40.05 2.11
N GLU A 230 -34.47 40.85 1.49
CA GLU A 230 -33.48 40.31 0.53
C GLU A 230 -32.43 39.44 1.21
N ALA A 231 -31.99 39.81 2.41
CA ALA A 231 -31.06 39.01 3.22
C ALA A 231 -31.66 37.62 3.54
N GLU A 232 -32.92 37.56 3.95
CA GLU A 232 -33.61 36.31 4.26
C GLU A 232 -33.75 35.42 3.01
N ARG A 233 -34.11 36.00 1.86
CA ARG A 233 -34.16 35.26 0.59
C ARG A 233 -32.82 34.66 0.20
N ARG A 234 -31.72 35.40 0.36
CA ARG A 234 -30.36 34.91 0.06
C ARG A 234 -29.93 33.81 1.01
N ARG A 235 -30.29 33.88 2.31
CA ARG A 235 -30.05 32.79 3.27
C ARG A 235 -30.72 31.50 2.85
N GLU A 236 -31.98 31.55 2.42
CA GLU A 236 -32.69 30.36 1.96
C GLU A 236 -32.05 29.77 0.70
N ILE A 237 -31.67 30.60 -0.27
CA ILE A 237 -30.97 30.16 -1.47
C ILE A 237 -29.61 29.50 -1.11
N ALA A 238 -28.83 30.11 -0.23
CA ALA A 238 -27.54 29.58 0.19
C ALA A 238 -27.67 28.23 0.91
N ALA A 239 -28.65 28.11 1.82
CA ALA A 239 -28.90 26.84 2.53
C ALA A 239 -29.30 25.72 1.54
N ARG A 240 -30.17 26.00 0.59
CA ARG A 240 -30.59 25.05 -0.46
C ARG A 240 -29.43 24.66 -1.38
N THR A 241 -28.64 25.66 -1.79
CA THR A 241 -27.43 25.39 -2.61
C THR A 241 -26.46 24.50 -1.87
N ASN A 242 -26.19 24.77 -0.59
CA ASN A 242 -25.34 23.94 0.24
C ASN A 242 -25.89 22.50 0.39
N ALA A 243 -27.19 22.36 0.69
CA ALA A 243 -27.82 21.04 0.78
C ALA A 243 -27.72 20.27 -0.55
N ALA A 244 -27.97 20.94 -1.71
CA ALA A 244 -27.81 20.32 -3.03
C ALA A 244 -26.36 19.91 -3.32
N ALA A 245 -25.39 20.72 -2.92
CA ALA A 245 -23.96 20.41 -3.09
C ALA A 245 -23.56 19.13 -2.34
N LEU A 246 -24.10 18.89 -1.15
CA LEU A 246 -23.87 17.63 -0.40
C LEU A 246 -24.35 16.41 -1.17
N PHE A 247 -25.44 16.52 -1.94
CA PHE A 247 -25.92 15.49 -2.87
C PHE A 247 -25.16 15.48 -4.21
N ARG A 248 -24.19 16.38 -4.40
CA ARG A 248 -23.44 16.56 -5.67
C ARG A 248 -24.36 17.00 -6.82
N ILE A 249 -25.35 17.80 -6.49
CA ILE A 249 -26.33 18.36 -7.42
C ILE A 249 -26.04 19.85 -7.56
N THR A 250 -25.88 20.33 -8.80
CA THR A 250 -25.91 21.77 -9.11
C THR A 250 -27.37 22.19 -9.25
N PRO A 251 -27.91 22.96 -8.28
CA PRO A 251 -29.34 23.29 -8.35
C PRO A 251 -29.60 24.33 -9.41
N SER A 252 -30.67 24.16 -10.16
CA SER A 252 -31.19 25.20 -11.07
C SER A 252 -31.99 26.26 -10.28
N GLU A 253 -32.17 27.44 -10.85
CA GLU A 253 -33.02 28.47 -10.26
C GLU A 253 -34.44 27.95 -9.98
N ALA A 254 -35.01 27.16 -10.90
CA ALA A 254 -36.30 26.52 -10.72
C ALA A 254 -36.34 25.59 -9.50
N MET A 255 -35.26 24.84 -9.27
CA MET A 255 -35.13 23.96 -8.11
C MET A 255 -35.01 24.76 -6.81
N LEU A 256 -34.25 25.86 -6.81
CA LEU A 256 -34.09 26.76 -5.67
C LEU A 256 -35.38 27.49 -5.29
N ALA A 257 -36.31 27.67 -6.24
CA ALA A 257 -37.62 28.33 -6.04
C ALA A 257 -38.72 27.38 -5.53
N LEU A 258 -38.47 26.07 -5.41
CA LEU A 258 -39.44 25.10 -4.90
C LEU A 258 -39.79 25.36 -3.43
N SER A 259 -40.95 24.87 -2.96
CA SER A 259 -41.22 24.75 -1.51
C SER A 259 -40.24 23.78 -0.87
N ASP A 260 -40.03 23.90 0.44
CA ASP A 260 -39.02 23.11 1.16
C ASP A 260 -39.20 21.59 0.98
N ASP A 261 -40.47 21.11 1.06
CA ASP A 261 -40.80 19.71 0.84
C ASP A 261 -40.53 19.27 -0.60
N ASN A 262 -40.89 20.08 -1.58
CA ASN A 262 -40.67 19.77 -2.99
C ASN A 262 -39.17 19.86 -3.35
N PHE A 263 -38.43 20.78 -2.74
CA PHE A 263 -36.99 20.85 -2.89
C PHE A 263 -36.31 19.56 -2.39
N ILE A 264 -36.69 19.07 -1.20
CA ILE A 264 -36.14 17.82 -0.69
C ILE A 264 -36.55 16.62 -1.55
N ARG A 265 -37.77 16.56 -2.04
CA ARG A 265 -38.21 15.51 -2.98
C ARG A 265 -37.42 15.53 -4.28
N GLU A 266 -37.13 16.72 -4.78
CA GLU A 266 -36.30 16.86 -5.98
C GLU A 266 -34.87 16.44 -5.75
N LEU A 267 -34.26 16.77 -4.58
CA LEU A 267 -32.95 16.22 -4.18
C LEU A 267 -32.95 14.70 -4.21
N LEU A 268 -33.95 14.06 -3.61
CA LEU A 268 -34.07 12.59 -3.58
C LEU A 268 -34.26 11.99 -4.98
N ARG A 269 -35.00 12.68 -5.86
CA ARG A 269 -35.27 12.22 -7.22
C ARG A 269 -34.03 12.23 -8.09
N VAL A 270 -33.23 13.31 -8.02
CA VAL A 270 -32.06 13.50 -8.88
C VAL A 270 -30.76 13.01 -8.24
N ALA A 271 -30.82 12.57 -6.98
CA ALA A 271 -29.65 12.05 -6.26
C ALA A 271 -28.96 10.92 -7.04
N PRO A 272 -27.64 10.92 -7.15
CA PRO A 272 -26.89 9.85 -7.77
C PRO A 272 -27.17 8.50 -7.10
N ALA A 273 -27.06 7.42 -7.87
CA ALA A 273 -27.40 6.07 -7.39
C ALA A 273 -26.58 5.65 -6.15
N ASP A 274 -25.32 6.03 -6.11
CA ASP A 274 -24.41 5.75 -5.00
C ASP A 274 -24.71 6.55 -3.72
N ALA A 275 -25.38 7.69 -3.84
CA ALA A 275 -25.83 8.46 -2.68
C ALA A 275 -27.04 7.83 -1.96
N LYS A 276 -27.78 6.94 -2.62
CA LYS A 276 -29.04 6.39 -2.08
C LYS A 276 -28.86 5.50 -0.84
N SER A 277 -27.66 5.00 -0.59
CA SER A 277 -27.30 4.21 0.59
C SER A 277 -26.72 5.03 1.75
N SER A 278 -26.62 6.37 1.60
CA SER A 278 -26.02 7.26 2.59
C SER A 278 -27.01 7.65 3.69
N GLU A 279 -26.47 8.04 4.86
CA GLU A 279 -27.27 8.65 5.93
C GLU A 279 -27.87 9.99 5.49
N LEU A 280 -27.16 10.74 4.64
CA LEU A 280 -27.67 11.96 4.03
C LEU A 280 -28.98 11.71 3.26
N TYR A 281 -29.02 10.67 2.42
CA TYR A 281 -30.22 10.30 1.68
C TYR A 281 -31.34 9.82 2.61
N ALA A 282 -31.01 8.99 3.61
CA ALA A 282 -31.97 8.53 4.60
C ALA A 282 -32.53 9.68 5.47
N ALA A 283 -31.71 10.67 5.80
CA ALA A 283 -32.15 11.86 6.52
C ALA A 283 -33.12 12.72 5.69
N ALA A 284 -32.86 12.88 4.39
CA ALA A 284 -33.77 13.54 3.48
C ALA A 284 -35.12 12.83 3.36
N GLN A 285 -35.10 11.48 3.28
CA GLN A 285 -36.33 10.67 3.28
C GLN A 285 -37.12 10.86 4.58
N ARG A 286 -36.46 10.81 5.73
CA ARG A 286 -37.13 11.05 7.03
C ARG A 286 -37.76 12.45 7.12
N ALA A 287 -37.04 13.46 6.62
CA ALA A 287 -37.52 14.82 6.60
C ALA A 287 -38.81 14.95 5.77
N VAL A 288 -38.85 14.40 4.57
CA VAL A 288 -40.02 14.43 3.69
C VAL A 288 -41.24 13.67 4.26
N LEU A 289 -40.97 12.57 4.96
CA LEU A 289 -42.02 11.75 5.59
C LEU A 289 -42.57 12.38 6.88
N SER A 290 -41.86 13.32 7.47
CA SER A 290 -42.28 14.02 8.70
C SER A 290 -43.23 15.16 8.36
N PRO A 291 -44.36 15.32 9.04
CA PRO A 291 -45.27 16.42 8.78
C PRO A 291 -44.75 17.72 9.41
N GLY A 292 -44.58 18.74 8.59
CA GLY A 292 -44.39 20.09 9.09
C GLY A 292 -43.22 20.87 8.46
N PRO A 293 -43.45 22.16 8.15
CA PRO A 293 -42.45 23.02 7.49
C PRO A 293 -41.14 23.19 8.30
N ALA A 294 -41.23 23.13 9.64
CA ALA A 294 -40.07 23.29 10.50
C ALA A 294 -39.04 22.17 10.32
N VAL A 295 -39.48 20.92 10.11
CA VAL A 295 -38.61 19.78 9.92
C VAL A 295 -37.88 19.85 8.56
N TRP A 296 -38.61 20.27 7.52
CA TRP A 296 -38.05 20.45 6.19
C TRP A 296 -37.00 21.56 6.16
N LYS A 297 -37.34 22.70 6.80
CA LYS A 297 -36.41 23.83 6.93
C LYS A 297 -35.18 23.43 7.75
N GLN A 298 -35.37 22.74 8.87
CA GLN A 298 -34.26 22.24 9.66
C GLN A 298 -33.34 21.30 8.86
N PHE A 299 -33.90 20.37 8.09
CA PHE A 299 -33.11 19.51 7.24
C PHE A 299 -32.27 20.32 6.22
N ILE A 300 -32.86 21.27 5.52
CA ILE A 300 -32.16 22.10 4.53
C ILE A 300 -31.04 22.92 5.17
N HIS A 301 -31.27 23.51 6.33
CA HIS A 301 -30.32 24.43 6.96
C HIS A 301 -29.18 23.73 7.75
N THR A 302 -29.48 22.59 8.39
CA THR A 302 -28.51 21.90 9.27
C THR A 302 -28.50 20.40 9.13
N GLY A 303 -29.66 19.77 9.00
CA GLY A 303 -29.79 18.31 9.03
C GLY A 303 -29.08 17.59 7.88
N ALA A 304 -29.01 18.20 6.71
CA ALA A 304 -28.28 17.64 5.57
C ALA A 304 -26.77 17.59 5.86
N GLU A 305 -26.22 18.64 6.44
CA GLU A 305 -24.81 18.71 6.82
C GLU A 305 -24.46 17.74 7.94
N GLU A 306 -25.32 17.65 8.98
CA GLU A 306 -25.13 16.69 10.08
C GLU A 306 -25.14 15.25 9.58
N ALA A 307 -26.03 14.91 8.66
CA ALA A 307 -26.10 13.58 8.08
C ALA A 307 -24.88 13.28 7.19
N TYR A 308 -24.43 14.25 6.40
CA TYR A 308 -23.21 14.13 5.60
C TYR A 308 -21.97 13.92 6.46
N LYS A 309 -21.83 14.64 7.59
CA LYS A 309 -20.72 14.46 8.52
C LYS A 309 -20.70 13.02 9.10
N LYS A 310 -21.87 12.44 9.40
CA LYS A 310 -21.95 11.03 9.83
C LYS A 310 -21.50 10.05 8.76
N ASP A 311 -21.88 10.28 7.51
CA ASP A 311 -21.40 9.48 6.38
C ASP A 311 -19.88 9.56 6.23
N ASP A 312 -19.30 10.76 6.36
CA ASP A 312 -17.86 10.96 6.28
C ASP A 312 -17.11 10.28 7.43
N GLU A 313 -17.60 10.42 8.67
CA GLU A 313 -17.04 9.76 9.84
C GLU A 313 -17.10 8.23 9.71
N ALA A 314 -18.23 7.67 9.25
CA ALA A 314 -18.38 6.24 9.04
C ALA A 314 -17.39 5.72 7.99
N ARG A 315 -17.22 6.45 6.90
CA ARG A 315 -16.27 6.12 5.83
C ARG A 315 -14.83 6.16 6.34
N ARG A 316 -14.43 7.22 7.05
CA ARG A 316 -13.09 7.34 7.67
C ARG A 316 -12.80 6.17 8.61
N LYS A 317 -13.78 5.81 9.44
CA LYS A 317 -13.66 4.67 10.36
C LYS A 317 -13.45 3.35 9.63
N GLN A 318 -14.23 3.08 8.57
CA GLN A 318 -14.08 1.87 7.76
C GLN A 318 -12.67 1.78 7.12
N ILE A 319 -12.18 2.88 6.56
CA ILE A 319 -10.83 2.96 5.99
C ILE A 319 -9.78 2.67 7.07
N ALA A 320 -9.89 3.30 8.23
CA ALA A 320 -8.95 3.10 9.34
C ALA A 320 -8.91 1.65 9.82
N GLU A 321 -10.07 1.02 10.00
CA GLU A 321 -10.18 -0.38 10.43
C GLU A 321 -9.55 -1.35 9.44
N ALA A 322 -9.70 -1.09 8.16
CA ALA A 322 -9.12 -1.96 7.16
C ALA A 322 -7.61 -1.75 7.01
N ASN A 323 -7.14 -0.52 7.07
CA ASN A 323 -5.72 -0.23 7.11
C ASN A 323 -5.05 -0.93 8.30
N ARG A 324 -5.67 -0.93 9.49
CA ARG A 324 -5.17 -1.66 10.66
C ARG A 324 -5.11 -3.17 10.42
N ARG A 325 -6.15 -3.75 9.80
CA ARG A 325 -6.15 -5.18 9.46
C ARG A 325 -5.00 -5.53 8.50
N LEU A 326 -4.81 -4.74 7.45
CA LEU A 326 -3.72 -4.95 6.49
C LEU A 326 -2.34 -4.83 7.16
N ALA A 327 -2.14 -3.82 8.01
CA ALA A 327 -0.89 -3.67 8.76
C ALA A 327 -0.61 -4.86 9.70
N LEU A 328 -1.65 -5.42 10.34
CA LEU A 328 -1.54 -6.64 11.16
C LEU A 328 -1.15 -7.86 10.32
N GLN A 329 -1.70 -8.02 9.13
CA GLN A 329 -1.35 -9.11 8.20
C GLN A 329 0.13 -8.99 7.77
N ILE A 330 0.60 -7.79 7.40
CA ILE A 330 1.99 -7.54 7.04
C ILE A 330 2.91 -7.87 8.23
N GLN A 331 2.54 -7.43 9.45
CA GLN A 331 3.29 -7.76 10.66
C GLN A 331 3.40 -9.26 10.87
N ALA A 332 2.29 -9.99 10.83
CA ALA A 332 2.25 -11.43 11.08
C ALA A 332 3.07 -12.21 10.03
N ALA A 333 2.96 -11.82 8.76
CA ALA A 333 3.75 -12.40 7.68
C ALA A 333 5.25 -12.18 7.91
N ALA A 334 5.67 -10.95 8.25
CA ALA A 334 7.07 -10.63 8.51
C ALA A 334 7.62 -11.33 9.77
N GLU A 335 6.81 -11.49 10.82
CA GLU A 335 7.18 -12.24 12.03
C GLU A 335 7.45 -13.71 11.73
N LYS A 336 6.61 -14.34 10.90
CA LYS A 336 6.77 -15.76 10.52
C LYS A 336 8.12 -16.01 9.83
N THR A 337 8.64 -15.05 9.07
CA THR A 337 9.89 -15.20 8.31
C THR A 337 11.16 -15.02 9.15
N GLY A 338 11.11 -14.22 10.21
CA GLY A 338 12.26 -13.94 11.08
C GLY A 338 13.38 -13.09 10.46
N VAL A 339 13.35 -12.80 9.18
CA VAL A 339 14.42 -12.06 8.45
C VAL A 339 14.07 -10.59 8.19
N GLN A 340 12.90 -10.15 8.58
CA GLN A 340 12.43 -8.77 8.38
C GLN A 340 12.07 -8.07 9.70
N PRO A 341 12.98 -8.04 10.71
CA PRO A 341 12.67 -7.46 12.02
C PRO A 341 12.34 -5.97 11.96
N ASN A 342 12.88 -5.24 10.98
CA ASN A 342 12.59 -3.82 10.79
C ASN A 342 11.16 -3.60 10.30
N LEU A 343 10.65 -4.47 9.43
CA LEU A 343 9.25 -4.43 8.97
C LEU A 343 8.29 -4.73 10.12
N VAL A 344 8.61 -5.74 10.94
CA VAL A 344 7.83 -6.04 12.16
C VAL A 344 7.81 -4.85 13.11
N ALA A 345 8.98 -4.25 13.38
CA ALA A 345 9.08 -3.09 14.28
C ALA A 345 8.31 -1.88 13.73
N ALA A 346 8.40 -1.62 12.42
CA ALA A 346 7.70 -0.53 11.77
C ALA A 346 6.17 -0.73 11.81
N ALA A 347 5.69 -1.95 11.54
CA ALA A 347 4.27 -2.30 11.62
C ALA A 347 3.74 -2.15 13.05
N LYS A 348 4.46 -2.68 14.05
CA LYS A 348 4.10 -2.54 15.48
C LYS A 348 4.03 -1.07 15.90
N LYS A 349 5.00 -0.27 15.48
CA LYS A 349 5.02 1.17 15.78
C LYS A 349 3.81 1.87 15.16
N ALA A 350 3.51 1.59 13.91
CA ALA A 350 2.36 2.18 13.22
C ALA A 350 1.03 1.78 13.88
N LEU A 351 0.86 0.49 14.20
CA LEU A 351 -0.34 -0.04 14.86
C LEU A 351 -0.56 0.51 16.28
N ALA A 352 0.50 0.90 16.96
CA ALA A 352 0.44 1.57 18.27
C ALA A 352 0.14 3.07 18.16
N GLY A 353 0.22 3.64 16.97
CA GLY A 353 -0.02 5.05 16.68
C GLY A 353 -1.45 5.35 16.21
N THR A 354 -1.59 6.48 15.54
CA THR A 354 -2.85 6.97 14.98
C THR A 354 -3.21 6.23 13.68
N ASP A 355 -4.40 6.48 13.15
CA ASP A 355 -4.83 5.92 11.87
C ASP A 355 -3.98 6.47 10.70
N GLU A 356 -3.52 7.73 10.80
CA GLU A 356 -2.59 8.34 9.85
C GLU A 356 -1.21 7.67 9.89
N ASP A 357 -0.74 7.26 11.07
CA ASP A 357 0.51 6.51 11.19
C ASP A 357 0.41 5.14 10.51
N VAL A 358 -0.73 4.47 10.64
CA VAL A 358 -1.00 3.21 9.94
C VAL A 358 -1.08 3.42 8.43
N ALA A 359 -1.80 4.45 7.98
CA ALA A 359 -1.89 4.78 6.56
C ALA A 359 -0.50 5.10 5.96
N ARG A 360 0.30 5.91 6.65
CA ARG A 360 1.68 6.26 6.23
C ARG A 360 2.58 5.02 6.18
N PHE A 361 2.44 4.11 7.14
CA PHE A 361 3.15 2.83 7.12
C PHE A 361 2.80 2.01 5.88
N LEU A 362 1.53 1.88 5.55
CA LEU A 362 1.06 1.13 4.38
C LEU A 362 1.51 1.77 3.05
N MET A 363 1.54 3.09 2.97
CA MET A 363 1.94 3.81 1.76
C MET A 363 3.45 3.78 1.52
N GLU A 364 4.25 4.03 2.56
CA GLU A 364 5.68 4.24 2.43
C GLU A 364 6.50 3.39 3.41
N GLY A 365 6.04 3.29 4.65
CA GLY A 365 6.80 2.74 5.76
C GLY A 365 7.15 1.28 5.55
N GLN A 366 6.24 0.47 5.00
CA GLN A 366 6.47 -0.94 4.72
C GLN A 366 7.59 -1.16 3.70
N HIS A 367 7.64 -0.35 2.65
CA HIS A 367 8.67 -0.45 1.62
C HIS A 367 10.05 -0.03 2.13
N ARG A 368 10.09 1.02 2.95
CA ARG A 368 11.32 1.46 3.63
C ARG A 368 11.81 0.42 4.64
N ALA A 369 10.89 -0.21 5.36
CA ALA A 369 11.20 -1.18 6.39
C ALA A 369 11.69 -2.54 5.86
N LYS A 370 11.51 -2.85 4.57
CA LYS A 370 12.18 -3.98 3.89
C LYS A 370 13.67 -3.74 3.71
N ARG A 371 14.15 -2.51 3.85
CA ARG A 371 15.57 -2.19 3.85
C ARG A 371 16.18 -2.52 5.20
N GLN A 372 17.38 -3.08 5.17
CA GLN A 372 18.11 -3.43 6.37
C GLN A 372 19.61 -3.42 6.13
N SER A 373 20.37 -3.43 7.20
CA SER A 373 21.82 -3.59 7.16
C SER A 373 22.24 -4.78 8.02
N PHE A 374 23.39 -5.34 7.74
CA PHE A 374 23.92 -6.51 8.46
C PHE A 374 25.20 -6.13 9.21
N GLN A 375 25.27 -6.53 10.47
CA GLN A 375 26.46 -6.42 11.31
C GLN A 375 26.89 -7.81 11.76
N PRO A 376 28.19 -8.06 12.03
CA PRO A 376 28.61 -9.24 12.75
C PRO A 376 27.84 -9.39 14.08
N ALA A 377 27.27 -10.57 14.34
CA ALA A 377 26.50 -10.81 15.56
C ALA A 377 27.34 -10.68 16.84
N SER A 378 28.62 -10.89 16.74
CA SER A 378 29.60 -10.67 17.82
C SER A 378 29.70 -9.18 18.23
N GLY A 379 29.28 -8.27 17.38
CA GLY A 379 29.49 -6.83 17.54
C GLY A 379 30.96 -6.40 17.39
N LYS A 380 31.79 -7.28 16.87
CA LYS A 380 33.24 -7.04 16.68
C LYS A 380 33.59 -7.23 15.19
N PRO A 381 34.30 -6.27 14.57
CA PRO A 381 34.60 -4.94 15.11
C PRO A 381 33.33 -4.08 15.25
N PRO A 382 33.24 -3.19 16.24
CA PRO A 382 32.06 -2.38 16.47
C PRO A 382 31.86 -1.40 15.33
N GLY A 383 30.58 -1.19 14.95
CA GLY A 383 30.21 -0.26 13.89
C GLY A 383 30.54 -0.72 12.46
N PHE A 384 30.92 -1.99 12.29
CA PHE A 384 31.15 -2.58 10.97
C PHE A 384 29.88 -3.17 10.38
N TYR A 385 29.70 -2.99 9.08
CA TYR A 385 28.54 -3.44 8.33
C TYR A 385 28.96 -4.12 7.03
N VAL A 386 28.16 -5.07 6.59
CA VAL A 386 28.28 -5.66 5.25
C VAL A 386 28.00 -4.58 4.21
N ARG A 387 28.97 -4.35 3.34
CA ARG A 387 28.83 -3.42 2.20
C ARG A 387 29.54 -3.95 0.95
N GLN A 388 29.28 -3.30 -0.16
CA GLN A 388 29.93 -3.54 -1.45
C GLN A 388 31.02 -2.49 -1.72
N SER A 389 32.01 -2.85 -2.56
CA SER A 389 33.13 -1.97 -2.89
C SER A 389 32.88 -1.03 -4.06
N ALA A 390 31.94 -1.38 -4.97
CA ALA A 390 31.65 -0.61 -6.17
C ALA A 390 30.17 -0.72 -6.58
N PRO A 391 29.59 0.33 -7.22
CA PRO A 391 28.15 0.38 -7.49
C PRO A 391 27.65 -0.62 -8.54
N ASP A 392 28.50 -1.08 -9.44
CA ASP A 392 28.08 -1.91 -10.58
C ASP A 392 28.44 -3.39 -10.42
N ALA A 393 29.58 -3.69 -9.89
CA ALA A 393 30.00 -5.05 -9.54
C ALA A 393 31.20 -4.93 -8.60
N GLY A 394 31.03 -5.32 -7.36
CA GLY A 394 32.11 -5.19 -6.39
C GLY A 394 32.10 -6.31 -5.38
N GLU A 395 33.28 -6.64 -4.86
CA GLU A 395 33.41 -7.57 -3.76
C GLU A 395 32.72 -7.02 -2.52
N ALA A 396 32.10 -7.90 -1.76
CA ALA A 396 31.47 -7.55 -0.50
C ALA A 396 32.47 -7.77 0.66
N PHE A 397 32.43 -6.86 1.62
CA PHE A 397 33.30 -6.85 2.80
C PHE A 397 32.58 -6.18 3.97
N ILE A 398 33.16 -6.23 5.15
CA ILE A 398 32.70 -5.42 6.27
C ILE A 398 33.54 -4.16 6.42
N ALA A 399 32.90 -3.05 6.69
CA ALA A 399 33.57 -1.77 6.92
C ALA A 399 32.86 -0.93 7.97
N PRO A 400 33.55 0.01 8.62
CA PRO A 400 32.94 0.93 9.55
C PRO A 400 32.00 1.89 8.81
N LEU A 401 30.75 1.92 9.22
CA LEU A 401 29.73 2.84 8.72
C LEU A 401 28.94 3.43 9.89
N SER A 402 28.46 4.64 9.70
CA SER A 402 27.62 5.34 10.67
C SER A 402 26.61 6.24 9.96
N ALA A 403 25.74 6.88 10.71
CA ALA A 403 24.82 7.89 10.19
C ALA A 403 25.56 9.10 9.58
N ALA A 404 26.79 9.36 10.00
CA ALA A 404 27.66 10.44 9.48
C ALA A 404 28.43 10.04 8.20
N SER A 405 28.43 8.77 7.80
CA SER A 405 29.06 8.32 6.56
C SER A 405 28.37 8.95 5.35
N LYS A 406 29.07 9.05 4.22
CA LYS A 406 28.51 9.57 2.97
C LYS A 406 27.24 8.78 2.59
N GLN A 407 26.29 9.45 1.95
CA GLN A 407 25.02 8.82 1.52
C GLN A 407 25.29 7.55 0.68
N THR A 408 26.22 7.63 -0.27
CA THR A 408 26.60 6.50 -1.12
C THR A 408 27.14 5.31 -0.31
N ASP A 409 27.96 5.56 0.70
CA ASP A 409 28.51 4.49 1.56
C ASP A 409 27.44 3.83 2.41
N ARG A 410 26.44 4.62 2.87
CA ARG A 410 25.29 4.10 3.62
C ARG A 410 24.39 3.26 2.72
N GLU A 411 24.18 3.68 1.47
CA GLU A 411 23.43 2.91 0.47
C GLU A 411 24.14 1.60 0.11
N ASP A 412 25.48 1.61 -0.01
CA ASP A 412 26.28 0.42 -0.25
C ASP A 412 26.20 -0.60 0.91
N GLY A 413 25.91 -0.14 2.14
CA GLY A 413 25.70 -0.97 3.33
C GLY A 413 24.22 -1.26 3.62
N THR A 414 23.30 -0.93 2.71
CA THR A 414 21.86 -1.15 2.87
C THR A 414 21.34 -2.11 1.82
N TRP A 415 20.58 -3.10 2.26
CA TRP A 415 20.07 -4.19 1.46
C TRP A 415 18.56 -4.28 1.57
N ILE A 416 17.88 -4.55 0.47
CA ILE A 416 16.43 -4.81 0.41
C ILE A 416 16.24 -6.32 0.44
N VAL A 417 15.49 -6.81 1.41
CA VAL A 417 15.14 -8.23 1.49
C VAL A 417 14.04 -8.54 0.49
N VAL A 418 14.33 -9.43 -0.42
CA VAL A 418 13.40 -9.93 -1.42
C VAL A 418 13.32 -11.46 -1.34
N PRO A 419 12.25 -12.08 -1.84
CA PRO A 419 12.18 -13.54 -1.94
C PRO A 419 13.38 -14.11 -2.66
N ALA A 420 13.71 -15.35 -2.33
CA ALA A 420 14.79 -16.07 -2.96
C ALA A 420 14.69 -16.07 -4.49
N LEU A 421 15.69 -15.59 -5.20
CA LEU A 421 15.68 -15.56 -6.68
C LEU A 421 15.56 -16.95 -7.31
N ASN A 422 16.03 -17.99 -6.60
CA ASN A 422 15.87 -19.39 -7.03
C ASN A 422 14.56 -20.02 -6.58
N GLY A 423 13.68 -19.25 -5.89
CA GLY A 423 12.39 -19.70 -5.41
C GLY A 423 12.42 -20.61 -4.18
N GLN A 424 13.57 -20.85 -3.55
CA GLN A 424 13.69 -21.79 -2.42
C GLN A 424 12.98 -21.29 -1.16
N PRO A 425 12.10 -22.10 -0.52
CA PRO A 425 11.39 -21.73 0.70
C PRO A 425 12.36 -21.40 1.85
N GLY A 426 11.98 -20.45 2.71
CA GLY A 426 12.78 -20.04 3.86
C GLY A 426 14.12 -19.35 3.51
N CYS A 427 14.34 -19.09 2.21
CA CYS A 427 15.52 -18.42 1.71
C CYS A 427 15.19 -17.06 1.12
N TRP A 428 16.19 -16.19 1.02
CA TRP A 428 16.04 -14.80 0.64
C TRP A 428 17.15 -14.36 -0.28
N SER A 429 16.90 -13.32 -1.05
CA SER A 429 17.93 -12.59 -1.76
C SER A 429 18.05 -11.18 -1.24
N PHE A 430 19.25 -10.61 -1.28
CA PHE A 430 19.55 -9.29 -0.76
C PHE A 430 19.86 -8.36 -1.94
N GLU A 431 18.91 -7.53 -2.30
CA GLU A 431 19.04 -6.56 -3.38
C GLU A 431 19.72 -5.29 -2.86
N SER A 432 20.59 -4.70 -3.65
CA SER A 432 21.26 -3.45 -3.30
C SER A 432 20.25 -2.29 -3.24
N ALA A 433 20.24 -1.56 -2.13
CA ALA A 433 19.42 -0.34 -2.03
C ALA A 433 19.91 0.79 -2.94
N ARG A 434 21.20 0.78 -3.31
CA ARG A 434 21.80 1.75 -4.22
C ARG A 434 21.47 1.47 -5.68
N LYS A 435 21.46 0.19 -6.07
CA LYS A 435 21.25 -0.20 -7.46
C LYS A 435 20.33 -1.41 -7.56
N LEU A 436 19.08 -1.14 -7.91
CA LEU A 436 18.08 -2.19 -8.07
C LEU A 436 18.47 -3.16 -9.19
N GLY A 437 18.10 -4.44 -9.04
CA GLY A 437 18.48 -5.51 -9.95
C GLY A 437 19.89 -6.07 -9.70
N HIS A 438 20.62 -5.56 -8.68
CA HIS A 438 21.90 -6.07 -8.25
C HIS A 438 21.77 -6.72 -6.88
N TYR A 439 22.35 -7.89 -6.72
CA TYR A 439 22.15 -8.75 -5.57
C TYR A 439 23.46 -9.16 -4.92
N LEU A 440 23.42 -9.39 -3.60
CA LEU A 440 24.49 -10.05 -2.89
C LEU A 440 24.56 -11.50 -3.35
N THR A 441 25.62 -11.86 -4.03
CA THR A 441 25.87 -13.17 -4.63
C THR A 441 27.31 -13.61 -4.38
N HIS A 442 27.74 -14.72 -4.94
CA HIS A 442 29.15 -15.12 -4.87
C HIS A 442 29.64 -15.67 -6.20
N LYS A 443 30.95 -15.57 -6.40
CA LYS A 443 31.67 -16.23 -7.48
C LYS A 443 32.98 -16.81 -6.89
N ASP A 444 33.27 -18.05 -7.18
CA ASP A 444 34.46 -18.73 -6.65
C ASP A 444 34.58 -18.61 -5.11
N LEU A 445 33.42 -18.75 -4.42
CA LEU A 445 33.25 -18.60 -2.98
C LEU A 445 33.53 -17.19 -2.43
N ARG A 446 33.92 -16.21 -3.23
CA ARG A 446 34.03 -14.80 -2.84
C ARG A 446 32.69 -14.10 -2.98
N VAL A 447 32.20 -13.51 -1.89
CA VAL A 447 30.94 -12.79 -1.90
C VAL A 447 31.11 -11.43 -2.58
N ARG A 448 30.14 -11.08 -3.40
CA ARG A 448 30.15 -9.86 -4.19
C ARG A 448 28.72 -9.37 -4.47
N MET A 449 28.57 -8.15 -4.94
CA MET A 449 27.36 -7.68 -5.58
C MET A 449 27.51 -7.83 -7.10
N ALA A 450 26.45 -8.28 -7.77
CA ALA A 450 26.39 -8.33 -9.22
C ALA A 450 24.96 -8.15 -9.73
N ALA A 451 24.84 -7.67 -10.97
CA ALA A 451 23.56 -7.62 -11.69
C ALA A 451 23.06 -9.04 -11.94
N SER A 452 21.75 -9.23 -11.84
CA SER A 452 21.12 -10.49 -12.24
C SER A 452 21.25 -10.68 -13.74
N ASP A 453 21.83 -11.81 -14.14
CA ASP A 453 21.83 -12.28 -15.53
C ASP A 453 20.67 -13.25 -15.81
N ASN A 454 19.79 -13.44 -14.84
CA ASN A 454 18.64 -14.36 -14.87
C ASN A 454 19.01 -15.85 -15.07
N SER A 455 20.29 -16.21 -15.01
CA SER A 455 20.69 -17.60 -15.09
C SER A 455 20.28 -18.37 -13.83
N THR A 456 20.03 -19.68 -13.98
CA THR A 456 19.73 -20.55 -12.86
C THR A 456 20.88 -20.56 -11.83
N GLN A 457 22.13 -20.48 -12.30
CA GLN A 457 23.30 -20.45 -11.42
C GLN A 457 23.35 -19.15 -10.61
N PHE A 458 23.16 -17.99 -11.26
CA PHE A 458 23.11 -16.71 -10.55
C PHE A 458 22.03 -16.70 -9.47
N ARG A 459 20.82 -17.17 -9.83
CA ARG A 459 19.70 -17.21 -8.86
C ARG A 459 20.03 -18.07 -7.64
N LYS A 460 20.71 -19.22 -7.81
CA LYS A 460 21.17 -20.04 -6.68
C LYS A 460 22.23 -19.32 -5.85
N ASP A 461 23.22 -18.71 -6.52
CA ASP A 461 24.36 -18.07 -5.85
C ASP A 461 23.96 -16.75 -5.15
N ALA A 462 22.86 -16.11 -5.57
CA ALA A 462 22.28 -14.93 -4.94
C ALA A 462 21.18 -15.26 -3.92
N THR A 463 20.96 -16.55 -3.61
CA THR A 463 19.97 -17.01 -2.63
C THR A 463 20.64 -17.46 -1.34
N TRP A 464 20.10 -16.98 -0.23
CA TRP A 464 20.61 -17.17 1.12
C TRP A 464 19.50 -17.71 2.03
N CYS A 465 19.73 -18.89 2.62
CA CYS A 465 18.76 -19.53 3.51
C CYS A 465 19.06 -19.14 4.96
N ALA A 466 18.09 -18.53 5.61
CA ALA A 466 18.23 -18.07 6.98
C ALA A 466 18.18 -19.26 7.95
N LYS A 467 19.15 -19.33 8.83
CA LYS A 467 19.24 -20.29 9.93
C LYS A 467 19.46 -19.53 11.24
N LYS A 468 19.12 -20.15 12.37
CA LYS A 468 19.53 -19.61 13.68
C LYS A 468 21.02 -19.37 13.68
N GLY A 469 21.46 -18.23 14.19
CA GLY A 469 22.89 -17.90 14.23
C GLY A 469 23.73 -19.01 14.83
N LEU A 470 24.76 -19.42 14.12
CA LEU A 470 25.68 -20.50 14.54
C LEU A 470 26.38 -20.20 15.86
N SER A 471 26.56 -18.93 16.22
CA SER A 471 27.06 -18.47 17.52
C SER A 471 26.03 -18.54 18.65
N GLY A 472 24.80 -18.99 18.37
CA GLY A 472 23.67 -18.96 19.32
C GLY A 472 22.88 -17.66 19.30
N SER A 473 23.34 -16.62 18.61
CA SER A 473 22.68 -15.33 18.46
C SER A 473 22.68 -14.86 17.01
N GLY A 474 21.69 -14.02 16.64
CA GLY A 474 21.54 -13.51 15.27
C GLY A 474 21.09 -14.57 14.27
N THR A 475 21.40 -14.34 13.00
CA THR A 475 21.04 -15.18 11.85
C THR A 475 22.28 -15.58 11.08
N SER A 476 22.40 -16.84 10.71
CA SER A 476 23.40 -17.31 9.74
C SER A 476 22.74 -17.55 8.40
N PHE A 477 23.38 -17.13 7.32
CA PHE A 477 22.86 -17.26 5.96
C PHE A 477 23.63 -18.35 5.22
N GLU A 478 22.96 -19.47 4.97
CA GLU A 478 23.50 -20.56 4.16
C GLU A 478 23.31 -20.24 2.67
N SER A 479 24.35 -20.45 1.85
CA SER A 479 24.22 -20.25 0.40
C SER A 479 23.46 -21.41 -0.24
N ALA A 480 22.40 -21.11 -0.98
CA ALA A 480 21.66 -22.10 -1.76
C ALA A 480 22.48 -22.65 -2.95
N GLY A 481 23.41 -21.85 -3.48
CA GLY A 481 24.33 -22.26 -4.54
C GLY A 481 25.46 -23.16 -4.05
N GLN A 482 25.74 -23.14 -2.72
CA GLN A 482 26.78 -23.92 -2.08
C GLN A 482 26.26 -24.49 -0.73
N PRO A 483 25.41 -25.51 -0.75
CA PRO A 483 24.81 -26.07 0.47
C PRO A 483 25.88 -26.49 1.51
N GLY A 484 25.61 -26.24 2.78
CA GLY A 484 26.53 -26.47 3.88
C GLY A 484 27.61 -25.39 4.04
N ARG A 485 27.53 -24.32 3.22
CA ARG A 485 28.41 -23.15 3.33
C ARG A 485 27.62 -21.91 3.70
N PHE A 486 28.21 -21.07 4.54
CA PHE A 486 27.56 -19.90 5.11
C PHE A 486 28.26 -18.60 4.71
N LEU A 487 27.50 -17.51 4.67
CA LEU A 487 28.06 -16.17 4.59
C LEU A 487 28.95 -15.93 5.81
N ARG A 488 30.25 -15.83 5.61
CA ARG A 488 31.27 -15.67 6.64
C ARG A 488 32.11 -14.42 6.39
N GLU A 489 32.38 -13.67 7.43
CA GLU A 489 33.45 -12.68 7.48
C GLU A 489 34.76 -13.37 7.78
N TYR A 490 35.82 -13.03 7.04
CA TYR A 490 37.16 -13.52 7.30
C TYR A 490 38.17 -12.43 6.96
N TYR A 491 38.80 -11.86 7.99
CA TYR A 491 39.71 -10.70 7.90
C TYR A 491 39.10 -9.50 7.15
N GLY A 492 37.83 -9.24 7.38
CA GLY A 492 37.09 -8.12 6.77
C GLY A 492 36.39 -8.45 5.46
N ASP A 493 36.82 -9.45 4.75
CA ASP A 493 36.26 -9.92 3.49
C ASP A 493 35.13 -10.94 3.70
N LEU A 494 34.18 -11.02 2.76
CA LEU A 494 33.06 -11.94 2.83
C LEU A 494 33.26 -13.14 1.91
N TYR A 495 33.02 -14.33 2.45
CA TYR A 495 33.16 -15.61 1.76
C TYR A 495 31.95 -16.51 2.01
N VAL A 496 31.75 -17.45 1.10
CA VAL A 496 30.85 -18.59 1.26
C VAL A 496 31.68 -19.74 1.81
N ALA A 497 31.65 -19.96 3.11
CA ALA A 497 32.60 -20.78 3.86
C ALA A 497 31.96 -21.90 4.67
N ASN A 498 32.73 -22.94 4.97
CA ASN A 498 32.38 -24.01 5.89
C ASN A 498 33.58 -24.35 6.81
N LYS A 499 33.51 -25.46 7.54
CA LYS A 499 34.58 -25.91 8.44
C LYS A 499 35.50 -26.96 7.82
N SER A 500 35.58 -27.07 6.49
CA SER A 500 36.32 -28.15 5.82
C SER A 500 37.82 -27.96 5.79
N ALA A 501 38.33 -26.80 6.17
CA ALA A 501 39.72 -26.39 6.07
C ALA A 501 40.34 -26.47 4.65
N LYS A 502 39.48 -26.56 3.59
CA LYS A 502 39.96 -26.61 2.21
C LYS A 502 40.53 -25.27 1.73
N ASN A 503 40.00 -24.19 2.23
CA ASN A 503 40.46 -22.83 1.95
C ASN A 503 40.84 -22.15 3.26
N ARG A 504 41.69 -21.09 3.19
CA ARG A 504 42.10 -20.32 4.37
C ARG A 504 40.91 -19.73 5.17
N PHE A 505 39.79 -19.48 4.52
CA PHE A 505 38.56 -19.00 5.14
C PHE A 505 37.60 -20.14 5.57
N ASP A 506 37.98 -21.41 5.40
CA ASP A 506 37.20 -22.59 5.82
C ASP A 506 37.67 -23.15 7.18
N VAL A 507 38.40 -22.37 7.97
CA VAL A 507 38.90 -22.79 9.27
C VAL A 507 37.80 -22.78 10.33
N GLU A 508 37.87 -23.70 11.30
CA GLU A 508 36.88 -23.82 12.36
C GLU A 508 36.96 -22.69 13.40
N LYS A 509 38.16 -22.13 13.61
CA LYS A 509 38.38 -21.06 14.57
C LYS A 509 37.47 -19.88 14.26
N ASP A 510 36.73 -19.42 15.26
CA ASP A 510 35.80 -18.30 15.23
C ASP A 510 34.66 -18.40 14.18
N PHE A 511 34.55 -19.56 13.49
CA PHE A 511 33.60 -19.76 12.39
C PHE A 511 32.16 -19.41 12.78
N ALA A 512 31.71 -19.86 13.94
CA ALA A 512 30.34 -19.61 14.37
C ALA A 512 30.03 -18.11 14.57
N GLN A 513 31.00 -17.36 15.10
CA GLN A 513 30.92 -15.94 15.33
C GLN A 513 30.93 -15.17 14.00
N ASP A 514 31.88 -15.50 13.13
CA ASP A 514 32.10 -14.83 11.84
C ASP A 514 30.99 -15.11 10.82
N ALA A 515 30.26 -16.22 10.98
CA ALA A 515 29.15 -16.61 10.12
C ALA A 515 27.78 -16.31 10.74
N SER A 516 27.71 -15.52 11.82
CA SER A 516 26.47 -15.06 12.45
C SER A 516 26.30 -13.55 12.31
N TRP A 517 25.11 -13.13 11.92
CA TRP A 517 24.81 -11.75 11.54
C TRP A 517 23.67 -11.20 12.37
N LYS A 518 23.74 -9.95 12.73
CA LYS A 518 22.66 -9.17 13.31
C LYS A 518 22.01 -8.33 12.22
N ILE A 519 20.71 -8.50 12.03
CA ILE A 519 19.91 -7.66 11.16
C ILE A 519 19.56 -6.39 11.92
N VAL A 520 19.91 -5.24 11.36
CA VAL A 520 19.73 -3.95 12.01
C VAL A 520 19.01 -2.96 11.08
N THR A 521 18.62 -1.82 11.65
CA THR A 521 18.00 -0.73 10.87
C THR A 521 18.90 -0.31 9.71
N PRO A 522 18.32 0.04 8.54
CA PRO A 522 19.10 0.42 7.38
C PRO A 522 19.89 1.70 7.64
N LEU A 523 21.09 1.76 7.14
CA LEU A 523 21.95 2.94 7.20
C LEU A 523 21.44 4.05 6.24
N ALA A 524 20.93 3.68 5.07
CA ALA A 524 20.26 4.59 4.14
C ALA A 524 18.74 4.44 4.23
N ARG A 525 18.05 5.55 4.34
CA ARG A 525 16.57 5.63 4.43
C ARG A 525 15.94 5.66 3.05
#